data_4f4cfa192a63d88a83d2355e9f4d6e03
#
_entry.id   4f4cfa192a63d88a83d2355e9f4d6e03
#
_cell.length_a   1.000
_cell.length_b   1.000
_cell.length_c   1.000
_cell.angle_alpha   90.00
_cell.angle_beta   90.00
_cell.angle_gamma   90.00
#
_symmetry.space_group_name_H-M   'P 1'
#
loop_
_entity.id
_entity.type
_entity.pdbx_description
1 polymer ?
#
loop_
_entity_poly.entity_id
_entity_poly.type
_entity_poly.pdbx_seq_one_letter_code
_entity_poly.pdbx_strand_id
1 'polypeptide(L)'
;MSIQWGRVLLAAFLMEVILFAIAIPLFLGGAGRVLVYVVPPVALVATFAVTVWLGRRIKTKFVLHGVLIGVVGTLIYIAITRAQPEPWQYWVAHALKVVGGAAGGMVLAQRQTVLK
;
A
#
# COMPACT_ATOMS: atom_id res chain seq x y z
N MET A 1 15.95 -16.84 5.93
CA MET A 1 15.57 -15.47 6.36
C MET A 1 14.08 -15.35 6.41
N SER A 2 13.59 -14.92 7.54
CA SER A 2 12.15 -14.84 7.75
C SER A 2 11.59 -13.49 7.31
N ILE A 3 10.32 -13.49 6.96
CA ILE A 3 9.57 -12.28 6.69
C ILE A 3 9.23 -11.61 8.03
N GLN A 4 9.41 -10.31 8.09
CA GLN A 4 9.07 -9.53 9.28
C GLN A 4 7.58 -9.18 9.26
N TRP A 5 6.75 -10.19 9.54
CA TRP A 5 5.29 -10.09 9.39
C TRP A 5 4.67 -8.96 10.22
N GLY A 6 5.21 -8.72 11.42
CA GLY A 6 4.70 -7.63 12.24
C GLY A 6 4.82 -6.28 11.55
N ARG A 7 5.94 -6.03 10.89
CA ARG A 7 6.13 -4.79 10.16
C ARG A 7 5.30 -4.72 8.89
N VAL A 8 5.17 -5.85 8.19
CA VAL A 8 4.32 -5.93 7.00
C VAL A 8 2.87 -5.62 7.38
N LEU A 9 2.37 -6.24 8.43
CA LEU A 9 1.00 -6.01 8.88
C LEU A 9 0.78 -4.56 9.32
N LEU A 10 1.72 -4.01 10.08
CA LEU A 10 1.62 -2.62 10.52
C LEU A 10 1.64 -1.66 9.34
N ALA A 11 2.56 -1.87 8.40
CA ALA A 11 2.66 -1.01 7.22
C ALA A 11 1.40 -1.08 6.36
N ALA A 12 0.89 -2.30 6.13
CA ALA A 12 -0.32 -2.49 5.35
C ALA A 12 -1.52 -1.83 6.03
N PHE A 13 -1.63 -1.97 7.34
CA PHE A 13 -2.71 -1.34 8.10
C PHE A 13 -2.64 0.19 8.01
N LEU A 14 -1.45 0.76 8.20
CA LEU A 14 -1.26 2.21 8.11
C LEU A 14 -1.60 2.73 6.71
N MET A 15 -1.20 2.01 5.68
CA MET A 15 -1.50 2.38 4.31
C MET A 15 -3.01 2.42 4.08
N GLU A 16 -3.74 1.42 4.58
CA GLU A 16 -5.19 1.40 4.44
C GLU A 16 -5.85 2.52 5.24
N VAL A 17 -5.35 2.83 6.43
CA VAL A 17 -5.86 3.96 7.23
C VAL A 17 -5.69 5.26 6.45
N ILE A 18 -4.54 5.47 5.81
CA ILE A 18 -4.31 6.66 5.01
C ILE A 18 -5.31 6.75 3.86
N LEU A 19 -5.52 5.64 3.15
CA LEU A 19 -6.46 5.61 2.03
C LEU A 19 -7.88 5.92 2.48
N PHE A 20 -8.33 5.31 3.57
CA PHE A 20 -9.68 5.57 4.08
C PHE A 20 -9.80 7.00 4.63
N ALA A 21 -8.75 7.55 5.22
CA ALA A 21 -8.74 8.92 5.70
C ALA A 21 -8.93 9.93 4.57
N ILE A 22 -8.48 9.58 3.36
CA ILE A 22 -8.67 10.42 2.18
C ILE A 22 -10.02 10.12 1.53
N ALA A 23 -10.38 8.84 1.42
CA ALA A 23 -11.55 8.41 0.69
C ALA A 23 -12.86 8.78 1.38
N ILE A 24 -12.93 8.62 2.70
CA ILE A 24 -14.19 8.83 3.43
C ILE A 24 -14.66 10.29 3.33
N PRO A 25 -13.82 11.31 3.60
CA PRO A 25 -14.27 12.69 3.44
C PRO A 25 -14.71 13.02 2.02
N LEU A 26 -14.02 12.51 1.01
CA LEU A 26 -14.40 12.76 -0.38
C LEU A 26 -15.75 12.12 -0.69
N PHE A 27 -15.97 10.90 -0.22
CA PHE A 27 -17.24 10.21 -0.44
C PHE A 27 -18.38 10.96 0.25
N LEU A 28 -18.21 11.37 1.51
CA LEU A 28 -19.23 12.07 2.27
C LEU A 28 -19.50 13.46 1.70
N GLY A 29 -18.51 14.08 1.06
CA GLY A 29 -18.66 15.38 0.41
C GLY A 29 -19.29 15.31 -0.96
N GLY A 30 -19.75 14.14 -1.42
CA GLY A 30 -20.40 14.00 -2.71
C GLY A 30 -19.45 13.81 -3.89
N ALA A 31 -18.15 13.60 -3.63
CA ALA A 31 -17.14 13.46 -4.67
C ALA A 31 -16.87 12.01 -5.05
N GLY A 32 -17.88 11.13 -4.91
CA GLY A 32 -17.70 9.71 -5.19
C GLY A 32 -17.24 9.41 -6.61
N ARG A 33 -17.64 10.23 -7.60
CA ARG A 33 -17.19 10.05 -8.99
C ARG A 33 -15.71 10.32 -9.15
N VAL A 34 -15.20 11.33 -8.45
CA VAL A 34 -13.78 11.70 -8.49
C VAL A 34 -12.95 10.64 -7.79
N LEU A 35 -13.52 10.05 -6.76
CA LEU A 35 -12.82 9.08 -5.91
C LEU A 35 -12.25 7.91 -6.71
N VAL A 36 -13.00 7.39 -7.70
CA VAL A 36 -12.53 6.25 -8.49
C VAL A 36 -11.27 6.58 -9.29
N TYR A 37 -11.01 7.85 -9.57
CA TYR A 37 -9.80 8.28 -10.27
C TYR A 37 -8.71 8.75 -9.34
N VAL A 38 -9.05 9.13 -8.11
CA VAL A 38 -8.08 9.58 -7.10
C VAL A 38 -7.44 8.39 -6.39
N VAL A 39 -8.21 7.35 -6.09
CA VAL A 39 -7.73 6.22 -5.30
C VAL A 39 -6.53 5.50 -5.93
N PRO A 40 -6.52 5.18 -7.25
CA PRO A 40 -5.36 4.47 -7.80
C PRO A 40 -4.02 5.18 -7.61
N PRO A 41 -3.85 6.47 -8.01
CA PRO A 41 -2.55 7.12 -7.80
C PRO A 41 -2.23 7.32 -6.32
N VAL A 42 -3.24 7.58 -5.48
CA VAL A 42 -3.01 7.71 -4.03
C VAL A 42 -2.57 6.39 -3.45
N ALA A 43 -3.15 5.27 -3.90
CA ALA A 43 -2.75 3.94 -3.45
C ALA A 43 -1.28 3.66 -3.79
N LEU A 44 -0.86 4.01 -4.99
CA LEU A 44 0.54 3.84 -5.40
C LEU A 44 1.48 4.65 -4.50
N VAL A 45 1.20 5.94 -4.33
CA VAL A 45 2.04 6.85 -3.56
C VAL A 45 2.05 6.45 -2.09
N ALA A 46 0.88 6.13 -1.52
CA ALA A 46 0.78 5.77 -0.11
C ALA A 46 1.55 4.49 0.19
N THR A 47 1.41 3.47 -0.66
CA THR A 47 2.11 2.21 -0.45
C THR A 47 3.63 2.41 -0.59
N PHE A 48 4.05 3.18 -1.59
CA PHE A 48 5.45 3.50 -1.78
C PHE A 48 6.01 4.22 -0.54
N ALA A 49 5.34 5.27 -0.09
CA ALA A 49 5.80 6.08 1.03
C ALA A 49 5.86 5.27 2.32
N VAL A 50 4.82 4.49 2.60
CA VAL A 50 4.78 3.67 3.82
C VAL A 50 5.87 2.60 3.76
N THR A 51 6.07 1.97 2.61
CA THR A 51 7.11 0.96 2.44
C THR A 51 8.49 1.55 2.71
N VAL A 52 8.79 2.72 2.15
CA VAL A 52 10.10 3.36 2.37
C VAL A 52 10.27 3.76 3.82
N TRP A 53 9.22 4.34 4.41
CA TRP A 53 9.31 4.88 5.77
C TRP A 53 9.43 3.78 6.82
N LEU A 54 8.48 2.84 6.86
CA LEU A 54 8.53 1.74 7.83
C LEU A 54 9.54 0.69 7.44
N GLY A 55 9.78 0.54 6.16
CA GLY A 55 10.72 -0.45 5.65
C GLY A 55 12.16 -0.18 6.03
N ARG A 56 12.48 1.01 6.52
CA ARG A 56 13.83 1.29 7.02
C ARG A 56 14.28 0.33 8.12
N ARG A 57 13.33 -0.31 8.79
CA ARG A 57 13.61 -1.28 9.84
C ARG A 57 13.58 -2.71 9.32
N ILE A 58 13.29 -2.91 8.03
CA ILE A 58 13.37 -4.22 7.40
C ILE A 58 14.83 -4.48 7.06
N LYS A 59 15.29 -5.70 7.31
CA LYS A 59 16.71 -6.03 7.21
C LYS A 59 17.09 -6.71 5.91
N THR A 60 16.13 -7.35 5.24
CA THR A 60 16.41 -8.15 4.05
C THR A 60 15.14 -8.34 3.22
N LYS A 61 15.31 -8.81 1.99
CA LYS A 61 14.18 -9.09 1.08
C LYS A 61 13.26 -7.89 0.92
N PHE A 62 13.85 -6.74 0.64
CA PHE A 62 13.13 -5.47 0.62
C PHE A 62 11.98 -5.46 -0.37
N VAL A 63 12.22 -5.92 -1.60
CA VAL A 63 11.17 -5.93 -2.62
C VAL A 63 10.04 -6.86 -2.23
N LEU A 64 10.37 -8.04 -1.69
CA LEU A 64 9.37 -9.00 -1.25
C LEU A 64 8.52 -8.42 -0.11
N HIS A 65 9.15 -7.75 0.86
CA HIS A 65 8.41 -7.09 1.93
C HIS A 65 7.47 -6.03 1.38
N GLY A 66 7.93 -5.22 0.42
CA GLY A 66 7.10 -4.21 -0.22
C GLY A 66 5.91 -4.81 -0.95
N VAL A 67 6.13 -5.87 -1.72
CA VAL A 67 5.05 -6.57 -2.40
C VAL A 67 4.04 -7.11 -1.40
N LEU A 68 4.52 -7.70 -0.31
CA LEU A 68 3.64 -8.24 0.74
C LEU A 68 2.82 -7.15 1.41
N ILE A 69 3.39 -5.96 1.62
CA ILE A 69 2.63 -4.83 2.15
C ILE A 69 1.44 -4.52 1.25
N GLY A 70 1.66 -4.47 -0.06
CA GLY A 70 0.59 -4.22 -1.01
C GLY A 70 -0.45 -5.34 -1.03
N VAL A 71 -0.01 -6.59 -1.01
CA VAL A 71 -0.91 -7.75 -1.01
C VAL A 71 -1.74 -7.79 0.27
N VAL A 72 -1.08 -7.66 1.43
CA VAL A 72 -1.77 -7.69 2.72
C VAL A 72 -2.74 -6.52 2.84
N GLY A 73 -2.35 -5.32 2.37
CA GLY A 73 -3.24 -4.17 2.35
C GLY A 73 -4.50 -4.44 1.54
N THR A 74 -4.34 -5.07 0.38
CA THR A 74 -5.47 -5.44 -0.46
C THR A 74 -6.39 -6.44 0.26
N LEU A 75 -5.81 -7.43 0.95
CA LEU A 75 -6.59 -8.39 1.70
C LEU A 75 -7.33 -7.73 2.86
N ILE A 76 -6.72 -6.78 3.55
CA ILE A 76 -7.37 -6.01 4.61
C ILE A 76 -8.57 -5.24 4.03
N TYR A 77 -8.37 -4.61 2.89
CA TYR A 77 -9.44 -3.87 2.22
C TYR A 77 -10.62 -4.79 1.89
N ILE A 78 -10.33 -5.95 1.29
CA ILE A 78 -11.36 -6.92 0.94
C ILE A 78 -12.11 -7.39 2.18
N ALA A 79 -11.40 -7.63 3.29
CA ALA A 79 -12.02 -8.05 4.53
C ALA A 79 -12.94 -6.96 5.10
N ILE A 80 -12.49 -5.70 5.10
CA ILE A 80 -13.27 -4.58 5.63
C ILE A 80 -14.53 -4.37 4.78
N THR A 81 -14.42 -4.45 3.47
CA THR A 81 -15.55 -4.22 2.57
C THR A 81 -16.38 -5.48 2.34
N ARG A 82 -16.00 -6.59 2.96
CA ARG A 82 -16.67 -7.89 2.84
C ARG A 82 -16.79 -8.35 1.39
N ALA A 83 -15.74 -8.04 0.59
CA ALA A 83 -15.66 -8.42 -0.82
C ALA A 83 -16.84 -7.91 -1.64
N GLN A 84 -17.38 -6.74 -1.29
CA GLN A 84 -18.46 -6.15 -2.09
C GLN A 84 -17.98 -5.79 -3.49
N PRO A 85 -18.86 -5.88 -4.50
CA PRO A 85 -18.50 -5.45 -5.84
C PRO A 85 -18.05 -4.01 -5.85
N GLU A 86 -17.02 -3.72 -6.64
CA GLU A 86 -16.47 -2.38 -6.71
C GLU A 86 -16.08 -2.05 -8.15
N PRO A 87 -15.93 -0.74 -8.51
CA PRO A 87 -15.50 -0.35 -9.83
C PRO A 87 -14.14 -0.94 -10.20
N TRP A 88 -13.94 -1.17 -11.50
CA TRP A 88 -12.67 -1.76 -11.97
C TRP A 88 -11.46 -0.90 -11.61
N GLN A 89 -11.66 0.43 -11.43
CA GLN A 89 -10.57 1.33 -11.04
C GLN A 89 -9.97 0.93 -9.69
N TYR A 90 -10.75 0.36 -8.80
CA TYR A 90 -10.24 -0.10 -7.51
C TYR A 90 -9.36 -1.33 -7.65
N TRP A 91 -9.63 -2.18 -8.63
CA TRP A 91 -8.74 -3.30 -8.93
C TRP A 91 -7.41 -2.80 -9.46
N VAL A 92 -7.40 -1.72 -10.26
CA VAL A 92 -6.17 -1.05 -10.66
C VAL A 92 -5.45 -0.51 -9.43
N ALA A 93 -6.19 0.08 -8.48
CA ALA A 93 -5.59 0.57 -7.24
C ALA A 93 -4.90 -0.54 -6.47
N HIS A 94 -5.53 -1.72 -6.37
CA HIS A 94 -4.91 -2.86 -5.69
C HIS A 94 -3.63 -3.31 -6.39
N ALA A 95 -3.63 -3.36 -7.71
CA ALA A 95 -2.41 -3.67 -8.46
C ALA A 95 -1.32 -2.62 -8.20
N LEU A 96 -1.70 -1.35 -8.15
CA LEU A 96 -0.75 -0.27 -7.88
C LEU A 96 -0.21 -0.29 -6.45
N LYS A 97 -0.96 -0.83 -5.48
CA LYS A 97 -0.43 -1.06 -4.13
C LYS A 97 0.76 -2.00 -4.18
N VAL A 98 0.63 -3.08 -4.93
CA VAL A 98 1.73 -4.03 -5.08
C VAL A 98 2.92 -3.39 -5.79
N VAL A 99 2.65 -2.64 -6.87
CA VAL A 99 3.71 -1.94 -7.61
C VAL A 99 4.40 -0.90 -6.72
N GLY A 100 3.62 -0.11 -5.98
CA GLY A 100 4.18 0.89 -5.07
C GLY A 100 5.04 0.26 -3.98
N GLY A 101 4.58 -0.86 -3.42
CA GLY A 101 5.35 -1.60 -2.43
C GLY A 101 6.65 -2.14 -3.01
N ALA A 102 6.59 -2.72 -4.20
CA ALA A 102 7.79 -3.23 -4.87
C ALA A 102 8.79 -2.10 -5.15
N ALA A 103 8.31 -0.95 -5.64
CA ALA A 103 9.16 0.19 -5.91
C ALA A 103 9.80 0.72 -4.62
N GLY A 104 9.04 0.80 -3.54
CA GLY A 104 9.58 1.19 -2.24
C GLY A 104 10.64 0.23 -1.75
N GLY A 105 10.42 -1.07 -1.94
CA GLY A 105 11.41 -2.09 -1.61
C GLY A 105 12.69 -1.94 -2.42
N MET A 106 12.56 -1.61 -3.71
CA MET A 106 13.74 -1.37 -4.55
C MET A 106 14.55 -0.17 -4.06
N VAL A 107 13.88 0.91 -3.64
CA VAL A 107 14.56 2.07 -3.08
C VAL A 107 15.33 1.69 -1.81
N LEU A 108 14.71 0.88 -0.94
CA LEU A 108 15.38 0.42 0.28
C LEU A 108 16.60 -0.43 -0.05
N ALA A 109 16.49 -1.32 -1.03
CA ALA A 109 17.61 -2.15 -1.44
C ALA A 109 18.76 -1.30 -1.98
N GLN A 110 18.45 -0.28 -2.78
CA GLN A 110 19.47 0.62 -3.31
C GLN A 110 20.16 1.41 -2.21
N ARG A 111 19.41 1.86 -1.22
CA ARG A 111 19.99 2.59 -0.08
C ARG A 111 20.96 1.72 0.69
N GLN A 112 20.63 0.45 0.89
CA GLN A 112 21.53 -0.48 1.57
C GLN A 112 22.82 -0.65 0.78
N THR A 113 22.73 -0.76 -0.54
CA THR A 113 23.91 -0.89 -1.39
C THR A 113 24.79 0.35 -1.29
N VAL A 114 24.19 1.54 -1.33
CA VAL A 114 24.94 2.80 -1.27
C VAL A 114 25.62 2.99 0.09
N LEU A 115 24.94 2.58 1.17
CA LEU A 115 25.47 2.78 2.52
C LEU A 115 26.56 1.78 2.90
N LYS A 116 26.72 0.70 2.15
CA LYS A 116 27.80 -0.24 2.36
C LYS A 116 29.06 0.26 1.68
#